data_1b2585623643389d461b33626a27f482
#
_entry.id   1b2585623643389d461b33626a27f482
#
_cell.length_a   1.000
_cell.length_b   1.000
_cell.length_c   1.000
_cell.angle_alpha   90.00
_cell.angle_beta   90.00
_cell.angle_gamma   90.00
#
_symmetry.space_group_name_H-M   'P 1'
#
loop_
_entity.id
_entity.type
_entity.pdbx_description
1 polymer ?
#
loop_
_entity_poly.entity_id
_entity_poly.type
_entity_poly.pdbx_seq_one_letter_code
_entity_poly.pdbx_strand_id
1 'polypeptide(L)'
;MKTKHRTTDVPESEQPETDAKPTEAEDTDEKPGKETDSEEAEKAAPNRQRTVALALAVVAAVCAAWFGWSWYGAAHDETLHYSTARDEVLRTGEQAVQNLNTLDYRSLNEGLKLWQDSSTSELYQEIVQGRPQFEQAVRKAQTITSAKVLDAAVTELDQHAGKASVIVALQITVTPPKGEPAIKKTRLVGQLTRTATGWKLSALSQAPVGANG
;
A
#
# COMPACT_ATOMS: atom_id res chain seq x y z
N MET A 1 -46.46 25.48 -3.46
CA MET A 1 -47.34 24.80 -2.45
C MET A 1 -46.43 24.40 -1.30
N LYS A 2 -46.47 25.22 -0.26
CA LYS A 2 -46.76 24.99 1.17
C LYS A 2 -45.85 23.94 1.85
N THR A 3 -44.87 24.40 2.58
CA THR A 3 -44.83 24.77 4.03
C THR A 3 -44.93 23.60 5.00
N LYS A 4 -43.93 23.39 5.90
CA LYS A 4 -44.00 23.69 7.37
C LYS A 4 -42.78 23.03 8.04
N HIS A 5 -41.82 23.77 8.54
CA HIS A 5 -41.57 24.24 9.88
C HIS A 5 -42.18 23.39 11.02
N ARG A 6 -41.29 22.89 11.91
CA ARG A 6 -41.53 23.03 13.36
C ARG A 6 -40.23 22.80 14.15
N THR A 7 -39.82 23.89 14.74
CA THR A 7 -38.99 24.14 15.89
C THR A 7 -39.76 23.78 17.19
N THR A 8 -39.06 23.71 18.27
CA THR A 8 -39.40 23.77 19.70
C THR A 8 -38.97 22.54 20.48
N ASP A 9 -38.39 22.60 21.66
CA ASP A 9 -38.05 23.65 22.61
C ASP A 9 -37.20 23.02 23.73
N VAL A 10 -36.33 23.81 24.35
CA VAL A 10 -35.64 23.57 25.62
C VAL A 10 -36.63 24.01 26.77
N PRO A 11 -36.54 23.45 27.97
CA PRO A 11 -36.10 24.22 29.14
C PRO A 11 -35.23 23.35 30.09
N GLU A 12 -34.10 23.76 30.58
CA GLU A 12 -33.72 24.69 31.67
C GLU A 12 -34.57 24.68 32.95
N SER A 13 -33.85 24.70 34.06
CA SER A 13 -34.15 24.99 35.47
C SER A 13 -34.09 23.77 36.40
N GLU A 14 -33.53 23.77 37.59
CA GLU A 14 -33.03 24.80 38.51
C GLU A 14 -32.35 24.06 39.68
N GLN A 15 -31.28 24.63 40.21
CA GLN A 15 -30.81 24.36 41.58
C GLN A 15 -31.76 24.99 42.61
N PRO A 16 -31.79 24.55 43.89
CA PRO A 16 -31.10 25.39 44.85
C PRO A 16 -30.34 24.68 45.98
N GLU A 17 -29.40 25.44 46.49
CA GLU A 17 -28.66 25.37 47.73
C GLU A 17 -29.55 25.36 48.99
N THR A 18 -28.96 24.91 50.10
CA THR A 18 -29.00 25.55 51.45
C THR A 18 -28.50 24.52 52.45
N ASP A 19 -27.37 24.66 53.02
CA ASP A 19 -26.92 25.44 54.19
C ASP A 19 -27.15 24.76 55.54
N ALA A 20 -26.12 24.84 56.36
CA ALA A 20 -26.05 24.98 57.81
C ALA A 20 -25.25 23.93 58.61
N LYS A 21 -24.09 24.37 59.02
CA LYS A 21 -23.32 24.07 60.22
C LYS A 21 -24.06 24.72 61.43
N PRO A 22 -23.81 24.55 62.79
CA PRO A 22 -22.59 24.05 63.46
C PRO A 22 -22.80 23.39 64.82
N THR A 23 -21.66 23.24 65.54
CA THR A 23 -21.49 23.35 67.04
C THR A 23 -21.12 22.02 67.72
N GLU A 24 -19.96 21.92 68.16
CA GLU A 24 -19.14 22.26 69.34
C GLU A 24 -19.40 21.37 70.58
N ALA A 25 -18.32 20.97 71.09
CA ALA A 25 -17.55 21.10 72.33
C ALA A 25 -17.38 19.84 73.15
N GLU A 26 -16.18 19.74 73.54
CA GLU A 26 -15.47 19.71 74.87
C GLU A 26 -15.49 18.32 75.50
N ASP A 27 -14.59 17.91 76.22
CA ASP A 27 -13.21 18.25 76.74
C ASP A 27 -12.75 17.08 77.61
N THR A 28 -11.49 17.07 77.91
CA THR A 28 -10.82 16.65 79.14
C THR A 28 -10.21 15.26 79.27
N ASP A 29 -8.89 15.33 79.25
CA ASP A 29 -7.85 14.85 80.19
C ASP A 29 -7.75 13.35 80.54
N GLU A 30 -6.65 12.79 80.53
CA GLU A 30 -5.47 12.74 81.37
C GLU A 30 -4.55 11.49 81.12
N LYS A 31 -3.27 11.71 81.09
CA LYS A 31 -2.10 10.80 81.04
C LYS A 31 -1.86 10.21 82.45
N PRO A 32 -0.97 9.26 82.75
CA PRO A 32 0.07 8.58 81.94
C PRO A 32 0.25 7.09 82.36
N GLY A 33 1.11 6.43 81.62
CA GLY A 33 1.89 5.37 82.25
C GLY A 33 2.23 4.12 81.47
N LYS A 34 3.51 4.04 81.13
CA LYS A 34 4.44 2.94 81.27
C LYS A 34 4.67 2.01 80.10
N GLU A 35 5.92 2.13 79.68
CA GLU A 35 6.72 1.26 78.85
C GLU A 35 6.48 -0.23 79.07
N THR A 36 6.39 -0.98 77.98
CA THR A 36 7.00 -2.29 77.90
C THR A 36 7.29 -2.62 76.46
N ASP A 37 8.57 -2.84 76.17
CA ASP A 37 9.13 -3.46 74.98
C ASP A 37 8.34 -4.72 74.61
N SER A 38 7.97 -4.80 73.36
CA SER A 38 7.79 -6.08 72.65
C SER A 38 8.00 -5.81 71.18
N GLU A 39 9.19 -6.17 70.71
CA GLU A 39 9.45 -6.44 69.30
C GLU A 39 8.45 -7.49 68.83
N GLU A 40 7.42 -7.07 68.13
CA GLU A 40 6.62 -7.95 67.30
C GLU A 40 6.82 -7.57 65.86
N ALA A 41 7.53 -8.49 65.19
CA ALA A 41 7.73 -8.47 63.73
C ALA A 41 6.37 -8.29 63.07
N GLU A 42 6.11 -7.08 62.59
CA GLU A 42 4.97 -6.77 61.72
C GLU A 42 5.14 -7.54 60.37
N LYS A 43 4.54 -8.71 60.36
CA LYS A 43 4.30 -9.40 59.10
C LYS A 43 3.40 -8.49 58.24
N ALA A 44 4.05 -7.75 57.36
CA ALA A 44 3.37 -6.95 56.34
C ALA A 44 2.40 -7.84 55.58
N ALA A 45 1.12 -7.68 55.83
CA ALA A 45 0.06 -8.28 55.05
C ALA A 45 0.31 -7.93 53.56
N PRO A 46 0.24 -8.89 52.66
CA PRO A 46 0.51 -8.61 51.26
C PRO A 46 -0.54 -7.59 50.78
N ASN A 47 -0.06 -6.40 50.46
CA ASN A 47 -0.88 -5.32 49.91
C ASN A 47 -1.55 -5.84 48.63
N ARG A 48 -2.78 -6.32 48.72
CA ARG A 48 -3.56 -6.90 47.63
C ARG A 48 -3.59 -5.99 46.42
N GLN A 49 -3.53 -4.68 46.63
CA GLN A 49 -3.41 -3.68 45.56
C GLN A 49 -2.07 -3.73 44.83
N ARG A 50 -0.95 -3.98 45.54
CA ARG A 50 0.38 -4.11 44.93
C ARG A 50 0.52 -5.39 44.14
N THR A 51 -0.02 -6.52 44.63
CA THR A 51 -0.02 -7.79 43.88
C THR A 51 -0.90 -7.74 42.64
N VAL A 52 -2.06 -7.07 42.69
CA VAL A 52 -2.90 -6.86 41.51
C VAL A 52 -2.23 -5.93 40.49
N ALA A 53 -1.60 -4.84 40.96
CA ALA A 53 -0.86 -3.93 40.08
C ALA A 53 0.34 -4.62 39.40
N LEU A 54 1.08 -5.46 40.15
CA LEU A 54 2.18 -6.26 39.60
C LEU A 54 1.68 -7.28 38.56
N ALA A 55 0.58 -7.98 38.85
CA ALA A 55 -0.03 -8.90 37.89
C ALA A 55 -0.48 -8.20 36.59
N LEU A 56 -1.11 -7.03 36.71
CA LEU A 56 -1.48 -6.22 35.52
C LEU A 56 -0.26 -5.74 34.76
N ALA A 57 0.81 -5.32 35.44
CA ALA A 57 2.06 -4.90 34.79
C ALA A 57 2.73 -6.06 34.02
N VAL A 58 2.72 -7.28 34.60
CA VAL A 58 3.24 -8.48 33.94
C VAL A 58 2.40 -8.82 32.70
N VAL A 59 1.08 -8.78 32.79
CA VAL A 59 0.19 -9.04 31.66
C VAL A 59 0.43 -7.98 30.55
N ALA A 60 0.53 -6.71 30.90
CA ALA A 60 0.83 -5.64 29.95
C ALA A 60 2.20 -5.84 29.27
N ALA A 61 3.23 -6.23 30.05
CA ALA A 61 4.56 -6.53 29.50
C ALA A 61 4.56 -7.73 28.56
N VAL A 62 3.83 -8.80 28.87
CA VAL A 62 3.67 -9.97 28.01
C VAL A 62 2.93 -9.60 26.72
N CYS A 63 1.85 -8.82 26.81
CA CYS A 63 1.14 -8.32 25.64
C CYS A 63 2.04 -7.42 24.77
N ALA A 64 2.79 -6.51 25.37
CA ALA A 64 3.71 -5.64 24.64
C ALA A 64 4.84 -6.43 23.96
N ALA A 65 5.38 -7.45 24.63
CA ALA A 65 6.39 -8.33 24.05
C ALA A 65 5.82 -9.18 22.90
N TRP A 66 4.59 -9.69 23.04
CA TRP A 66 3.92 -10.46 22.00
C TRP A 66 3.60 -9.60 20.77
N PHE A 67 3.01 -8.42 20.97
CA PHE A 67 2.71 -7.49 19.87
C PHE A 67 3.98 -6.92 19.24
N GLY A 68 5.01 -6.61 20.05
CA GLY A 68 6.30 -6.15 19.53
C GLY A 68 7.01 -7.22 18.71
N TRP A 69 6.99 -8.47 19.14
CA TRP A 69 7.56 -9.60 18.40
C TRP A 69 6.77 -9.87 17.10
N SER A 70 5.44 -9.84 17.18
CA SER A 70 4.57 -10.02 16.00
C SER A 70 4.78 -8.91 14.96
N TRP A 71 4.91 -7.67 15.40
CA TRP A 71 5.18 -6.55 14.50
C TRP A 71 6.60 -6.61 13.91
N TYR A 72 7.59 -6.97 14.72
CA TYR A 72 8.95 -7.15 14.24
C TYR A 72 9.03 -8.28 13.19
N GLY A 73 8.35 -9.39 13.42
CA GLY A 73 8.23 -10.49 12.45
C GLY A 73 7.56 -10.05 11.15
N ALA A 74 6.43 -9.33 11.24
CA ALA A 74 5.72 -8.83 10.07
C ALA A 74 6.53 -7.77 9.28
N ALA A 75 7.33 -6.95 9.95
CA ALA A 75 8.19 -5.96 9.29
C ALA A 75 9.40 -6.59 8.55
N HIS A 76 9.76 -7.84 8.91
CA HIS A 76 10.87 -8.58 8.31
C HIS A 76 10.39 -9.79 7.49
N ASP A 77 9.11 -9.84 7.17
CA ASP A 77 8.53 -10.93 6.40
C ASP A 77 8.92 -10.80 4.92
N GLU A 78 9.84 -11.64 4.47
CA GLU A 78 10.27 -11.76 3.06
C GLU A 78 9.08 -11.96 2.12
N THR A 79 8.00 -12.57 2.60
CA THR A 79 6.78 -12.83 1.84
C THR A 79 6.09 -11.52 1.46
N LEU A 80 6.05 -10.54 2.39
CA LEU A 80 5.49 -9.21 2.11
C LEU A 80 6.35 -8.43 1.11
N HIS A 81 7.67 -8.50 1.24
CA HIS A 81 8.59 -7.88 0.29
C HIS A 81 8.46 -8.51 -1.11
N TYR A 82 8.31 -9.83 -1.17
CA TYR A 82 8.12 -10.53 -2.43
C TYR A 82 6.79 -10.16 -3.09
N SER A 83 5.69 -10.11 -2.35
CA SER A 83 4.38 -9.73 -2.88
C SER A 83 4.36 -8.29 -3.39
N THR A 84 4.95 -7.36 -2.63
CA THR A 84 5.07 -5.95 -3.04
C THR A 84 5.90 -5.80 -4.32
N ALA A 85 7.03 -6.49 -4.40
CA ALA A 85 7.87 -6.46 -5.60
C ALA A 85 7.16 -7.08 -6.82
N ARG A 86 6.40 -8.16 -6.61
CA ARG A 86 5.59 -8.78 -7.65
C ARG A 86 4.51 -7.85 -8.19
N ASP A 87 3.83 -7.14 -7.32
CA ASP A 87 2.79 -6.17 -7.70
C ASP A 87 3.39 -4.95 -8.43
N GLU A 88 4.57 -4.49 -8.02
CA GLU A 88 5.32 -3.45 -8.72
C GLU A 88 5.72 -3.88 -10.12
N VAL A 89 6.28 -5.10 -10.26
CA VAL A 89 6.66 -5.68 -11.56
C VAL A 89 5.45 -5.82 -12.47
N LEU A 90 4.34 -6.34 -11.95
CA LEU A 90 3.10 -6.51 -12.72
C LEU A 90 2.62 -5.19 -13.28
N ARG A 91 2.42 -4.20 -12.41
CA ARG A 91 1.93 -2.88 -12.80
C ARG A 91 2.86 -2.18 -13.80
N THR A 92 4.17 -2.24 -13.55
CA THR A 92 5.17 -1.63 -14.44
C THR A 92 5.22 -2.34 -15.78
N GLY A 93 5.14 -3.67 -15.78
CA GLY A 93 5.09 -4.50 -16.97
C GLY A 93 3.88 -4.22 -17.84
N GLU A 94 2.69 -4.20 -17.24
CA GLU A 94 1.44 -3.83 -17.91
C GLU A 94 1.55 -2.47 -18.60
N GLN A 95 1.98 -1.47 -17.84
CA GLN A 95 2.10 -0.10 -18.34
C GLN A 95 3.13 0.02 -19.45
N ALA A 96 4.32 -0.59 -19.30
CA ALA A 96 5.37 -0.55 -20.31
C ALA A 96 4.93 -1.24 -21.60
N VAL A 97 4.31 -2.43 -21.50
CA VAL A 97 3.81 -3.17 -22.68
C VAL A 97 2.68 -2.38 -23.34
N GLN A 98 1.76 -1.78 -22.58
CA GLN A 98 0.71 -0.93 -23.13
C GLN A 98 1.30 0.30 -23.84
N ASN A 99 2.28 0.97 -23.23
CA ASN A 99 2.94 2.15 -23.82
C ASN A 99 3.59 1.81 -25.16
N LEU A 100 4.35 0.70 -25.24
CA LEU A 100 5.04 0.27 -26.46
C LEU A 100 4.06 -0.13 -27.59
N ASN A 101 2.81 -0.42 -27.27
CA ASN A 101 1.77 -0.77 -28.25
C ASN A 101 0.77 0.37 -28.48
N THR A 102 1.03 1.57 -27.92
CA THR A 102 0.19 2.76 -28.11
C THR A 102 1.00 3.85 -28.77
N LEU A 103 0.53 4.36 -29.91
CA LEU A 103 1.23 5.42 -30.66
C LEU A 103 0.25 6.21 -31.50
N ASP A 104 0.29 7.54 -31.41
CA ASP A 104 -0.42 8.47 -32.28
C ASP A 104 0.58 9.18 -33.18
N TYR A 105 0.40 9.13 -34.52
CA TYR A 105 1.27 9.81 -35.45
C TYR A 105 1.32 11.33 -35.26
N ARG A 106 0.29 11.93 -34.60
CA ARG A 106 0.21 13.37 -34.33
C ARG A 106 1.10 13.80 -33.17
N SER A 107 1.29 12.89 -32.18
CA SER A 107 2.16 13.09 -31.00
C SER A 107 3.33 12.11 -30.96
N LEU A 108 3.90 11.83 -32.14
CA LEU A 108 4.90 10.79 -32.34
C LEU A 108 6.14 10.95 -31.45
N ASN A 109 6.63 12.18 -31.25
CA ASN A 109 7.81 12.41 -30.43
C ASN A 109 7.56 12.10 -28.95
N GLU A 110 6.37 12.41 -28.44
CA GLU A 110 5.96 12.11 -27.07
C GLU A 110 5.82 10.60 -26.88
N GLY A 111 5.16 9.90 -27.83
CA GLY A 111 5.02 8.46 -27.80
C GLY A 111 6.35 7.73 -27.82
N LEU A 112 7.25 8.12 -28.70
CA LEU A 112 8.60 7.53 -28.79
C LEU A 112 9.46 7.82 -27.56
N LYS A 113 9.32 9.01 -26.97
CA LYS A 113 9.96 9.30 -25.69
C LYS A 113 9.44 8.38 -24.59
N LEU A 114 8.13 8.17 -24.51
CA LEU A 114 7.52 7.25 -23.56
C LEU A 114 8.00 5.81 -23.75
N TRP A 115 8.20 5.36 -24.99
CA TRP A 115 8.80 4.08 -25.30
C TRP A 115 10.23 3.96 -24.74
N GLN A 116 11.06 4.98 -24.96
CA GLN A 116 12.43 5.04 -24.45
C GLN A 116 12.44 5.05 -22.90
N ASP A 117 11.57 5.85 -22.27
CA ASP A 117 11.49 5.95 -20.82
C ASP A 117 11.01 4.64 -20.16
N SER A 118 10.20 3.85 -20.89
CA SER A 118 9.69 2.55 -20.42
C SER A 118 10.63 1.38 -20.68
N SER A 119 11.71 1.59 -21.44
CA SER A 119 12.63 0.54 -21.88
C SER A 119 14.05 0.71 -21.34
N THR A 120 14.82 -0.37 -21.37
CA THR A 120 16.24 -0.40 -20.98
C THR A 120 16.99 -1.48 -21.78
N SER A 121 18.31 -1.54 -21.65
CA SER A 121 19.17 -2.55 -22.27
C SER A 121 19.01 -2.58 -23.80
N GLU A 122 18.88 -3.78 -24.37
CA GLU A 122 18.82 -4.00 -25.83
C GLU A 122 17.57 -3.33 -26.43
N LEU A 123 16.42 -3.45 -25.80
CA LEU A 123 15.18 -2.85 -26.31
C LEU A 123 15.28 -1.33 -26.46
N TYR A 124 15.93 -0.66 -25.51
CA TYR A 124 16.19 0.77 -25.62
C TYR A 124 17.07 1.11 -26.83
N GLN A 125 18.14 0.31 -27.07
CA GLN A 125 19.03 0.49 -28.21
C GLN A 125 18.31 0.28 -29.53
N GLU A 126 17.48 -0.74 -29.65
CA GLU A 126 16.66 -1.01 -30.81
C GLU A 126 15.71 0.16 -31.13
N ILE A 127 15.04 0.69 -30.12
CA ILE A 127 14.14 1.84 -30.26
C ILE A 127 14.92 3.08 -30.76
N VAL A 128 16.07 3.37 -30.16
CA VAL A 128 16.89 4.53 -30.56
C VAL A 128 17.42 4.40 -31.97
N GLN A 129 17.95 3.24 -32.33
CA GLN A 129 18.54 2.98 -33.67
C GLN A 129 17.45 2.94 -34.74
N GLY A 130 16.32 2.31 -34.47
CA GLY A 130 15.19 2.18 -35.40
C GLY A 130 14.35 3.46 -35.57
N ARG A 131 14.50 4.43 -34.66
CA ARG A 131 13.66 5.62 -34.60
C ARG A 131 13.50 6.37 -35.91
N PRO A 132 14.58 6.73 -36.69
CA PRO A 132 14.41 7.56 -37.88
C PRO A 132 13.55 6.89 -38.97
N GLN A 133 13.76 5.59 -39.20
CA GLN A 133 12.99 4.83 -40.18
C GLN A 133 11.54 4.62 -39.72
N PHE A 134 11.38 4.33 -38.45
CA PHE A 134 10.05 4.14 -37.84
C PHE A 134 9.22 5.42 -37.90
N GLU A 135 9.78 6.59 -37.55
CA GLU A 135 9.10 7.87 -37.64
C GLU A 135 8.60 8.17 -39.06
N GLN A 136 9.43 7.93 -40.07
CA GLN A 136 9.03 8.10 -41.47
C GLN A 136 7.86 7.20 -41.85
N ALA A 137 7.94 5.92 -41.45
CA ALA A 137 6.88 4.96 -41.75
C ALA A 137 5.55 5.32 -41.10
N VAL A 138 5.56 5.72 -39.83
CA VAL A 138 4.36 6.10 -39.08
C VAL A 138 3.75 7.40 -39.62
N ARG A 139 4.57 8.41 -39.90
CA ARG A 139 4.10 9.67 -40.53
C ARG A 139 3.48 9.44 -41.90
N LYS A 140 4.02 8.51 -42.69
CA LYS A 140 3.46 8.12 -44.01
C LYS A 140 2.13 7.36 -43.84
N ALA A 141 2.08 6.44 -42.90
CA ALA A 141 0.90 5.62 -42.66
C ALA A 141 -0.26 6.39 -41.99
N GLN A 142 0.06 7.44 -41.24
CA GLN A 142 -0.90 8.26 -40.47
C GLN A 142 -1.84 7.42 -39.59
N THR A 143 -1.33 6.34 -39.05
CA THR A 143 -2.10 5.42 -38.20
C THR A 143 -2.05 5.84 -36.74
N ILE A 144 -3.14 5.56 -36.01
CA ILE A 144 -3.21 5.64 -34.57
C ILE A 144 -3.34 4.22 -34.04
N THR A 145 -2.45 3.82 -33.14
CA THR A 145 -2.52 2.54 -32.47
C THR A 145 -2.80 2.78 -31.00
N SER A 146 -3.78 2.10 -30.45
CA SER A 146 -4.07 2.10 -29.01
C SER A 146 -4.12 0.68 -28.48
N ALA A 147 -3.52 0.46 -27.34
CA ALA A 147 -3.52 -0.83 -26.67
C ALA A 147 -4.28 -0.76 -25.34
N LYS A 148 -5.07 -1.79 -25.07
CA LYS A 148 -5.75 -2.00 -23.81
C LYS A 148 -5.30 -3.33 -23.23
N VAL A 149 -4.80 -3.33 -22.01
CA VAL A 149 -4.52 -4.54 -21.27
C VAL A 149 -5.84 -5.22 -20.92
N LEU A 150 -5.93 -6.50 -21.21
CA LEU A 150 -7.09 -7.34 -20.88
C LEU A 150 -6.82 -8.15 -19.62
N ASP A 151 -5.59 -8.66 -19.51
CA ASP A 151 -5.13 -9.46 -18.40
C ASP A 151 -3.58 -9.52 -18.39
N ALA A 152 -2.98 -9.72 -17.22
CA ALA A 152 -1.54 -9.86 -17.10
C ALA A 152 -1.14 -10.70 -15.88
N ALA A 153 0.02 -11.35 -15.97
CA ALA A 153 0.60 -12.11 -14.87
C ALA A 153 2.12 -12.03 -14.87
N VAL A 154 2.71 -12.03 -13.69
CA VAL A 154 4.14 -12.25 -13.51
C VAL A 154 4.41 -13.75 -13.61
N THR A 155 5.25 -14.16 -14.55
CA THR A 155 5.64 -15.56 -14.77
C THR A 155 6.92 -15.91 -14.06
N GLU A 156 7.84 -14.94 -13.91
CA GLU A 156 9.10 -15.11 -13.21
C GLU A 156 9.46 -13.83 -12.46
N LEU A 157 10.05 -13.97 -11.27
CA LEU A 157 10.59 -12.85 -10.50
C LEU A 157 11.82 -13.31 -9.71
N ASP A 158 12.97 -12.80 -10.12
CA ASP A 158 14.23 -12.91 -9.40
C ASP A 158 14.64 -11.52 -8.87
N GLN A 159 14.37 -11.29 -7.60
CA GLN A 159 14.68 -10.01 -6.95
C GLN A 159 16.18 -9.79 -6.78
N HIS A 160 16.99 -10.87 -6.63
CA HIS A 160 18.43 -10.78 -6.44
C HIS A 160 19.12 -10.44 -7.75
N ALA A 161 18.73 -11.08 -8.83
CA ALA A 161 19.24 -10.77 -10.16
C ALA A 161 18.63 -9.49 -10.76
N GLY A 162 17.56 -8.95 -10.14
CA GLY A 162 16.81 -7.81 -10.66
C GLY A 162 16.18 -8.11 -12.03
N LYS A 163 15.67 -9.33 -12.22
CA LYS A 163 15.02 -9.79 -13.44
C LYS A 163 13.61 -10.27 -13.17
N ALA A 164 12.72 -9.98 -14.11
CA ALA A 164 11.36 -10.47 -14.05
C ALA A 164 10.80 -10.71 -15.45
N SER A 165 9.78 -11.55 -15.55
CA SER A 165 9.05 -11.83 -16.78
C SER A 165 7.56 -11.69 -16.53
N VAL A 166 6.86 -11.02 -17.46
CA VAL A 166 5.40 -10.84 -17.42
C VAL A 166 4.80 -11.31 -18.73
N ILE A 167 3.64 -11.94 -18.65
CA ILE A 167 2.79 -12.19 -19.80
C ILE A 167 1.61 -11.22 -19.77
N VAL A 168 1.34 -10.56 -20.89
CA VAL A 168 0.29 -9.55 -21.00
C VAL A 168 -0.62 -9.86 -22.19
N ALA A 169 -1.89 -10.03 -21.96
CA ALA A 169 -2.90 -10.13 -22.99
C ALA A 169 -3.41 -8.73 -23.36
N LEU A 170 -3.32 -8.36 -24.63
CA LEU A 170 -3.66 -7.04 -25.15
C LEU A 170 -4.77 -7.12 -26.20
N GLN A 171 -5.60 -6.09 -26.19
CA GLN A 171 -6.39 -5.71 -27.35
C GLN A 171 -5.76 -4.46 -27.98
N ILE A 172 -5.32 -4.58 -29.20
CA ILE A 172 -4.73 -3.50 -29.98
C ILE A 172 -5.73 -3.05 -31.03
N THR A 173 -6.04 -1.77 -31.04
CA THR A 173 -6.89 -1.13 -32.04
C THR A 173 -6.01 -0.28 -32.93
N VAL A 174 -6.01 -0.56 -34.24
CA VAL A 174 -5.28 0.21 -35.23
C VAL A 174 -6.29 1.01 -36.04
N THR A 175 -6.22 2.33 -35.98
CA THR A 175 -7.10 3.24 -36.69
C THR A 175 -6.32 3.86 -37.86
N PRO A 176 -6.61 3.47 -39.10
CA PRO A 176 -6.00 4.08 -40.30
C PRO A 176 -6.61 5.46 -40.55
N PRO A 177 -5.99 6.30 -41.41
CA PRO A 177 -6.52 7.61 -41.81
C PRO A 177 -7.79 7.51 -42.62
N LYS A 178 -8.03 6.37 -43.26
CA LYS A 178 -9.23 6.05 -44.04
C LYS A 178 -9.58 4.58 -43.80
N GLY A 179 -10.89 4.30 -43.63
CA GLY A 179 -11.39 2.96 -43.35
C GLY A 179 -11.79 2.76 -41.89
N GLU A 180 -12.19 1.55 -41.56
CA GLU A 180 -12.63 1.19 -40.22
C GLU A 180 -11.43 0.77 -39.32
N PRO A 181 -11.52 1.00 -38.02
CA PRO A 181 -10.52 0.51 -37.08
C PRO A 181 -10.46 -1.03 -37.07
N ALA A 182 -9.24 -1.56 -37.11
CA ALA A 182 -9.00 -3.00 -36.98
C ALA A 182 -8.65 -3.33 -35.53
N ILE A 183 -9.27 -4.37 -34.98
CA ILE A 183 -9.03 -4.85 -33.62
C ILE A 183 -8.30 -6.19 -33.67
N LYS A 184 -7.18 -6.28 -32.96
CA LYS A 184 -6.38 -7.50 -32.81
C LYS A 184 -6.17 -7.80 -31.32
N LYS A 185 -6.36 -9.06 -30.94
CA LYS A 185 -5.97 -9.56 -29.62
C LYS A 185 -4.65 -10.34 -29.74
N THR A 186 -3.73 -10.09 -28.83
CA THR A 186 -2.41 -10.75 -28.80
C THR A 186 -1.95 -10.98 -27.37
N ARG A 187 -1.02 -11.90 -27.18
CA ARG A 187 -0.30 -12.09 -25.92
C ARG A 187 1.17 -11.79 -26.14
N LEU A 188 1.73 -10.97 -25.28
CA LEU A 188 3.14 -10.60 -25.32
C LEU A 188 3.82 -11.04 -24.03
N VAL A 189 5.07 -11.44 -24.14
CA VAL A 189 5.97 -11.70 -23.01
C VAL A 189 6.94 -10.53 -22.93
N GLY A 190 6.92 -9.84 -21.82
CA GLY A 190 7.83 -8.76 -21.50
C GLY A 190 8.86 -9.22 -20.47
N GLN A 191 10.13 -9.02 -20.78
CA GLN A 191 11.21 -9.18 -19.80
C GLN A 191 11.54 -7.83 -19.19
N LEU A 192 11.63 -7.78 -17.85
CA LEU A 192 11.93 -6.58 -17.12
C LEU A 192 13.29 -6.70 -16.42
N THR A 193 13.99 -5.58 -16.35
CA THR A 193 15.23 -5.45 -15.59
C THR A 193 15.08 -4.32 -14.60
N ARG A 194 15.52 -4.54 -13.37
CA ARG A 194 15.54 -3.53 -12.32
C ARG A 194 16.66 -2.53 -12.60
N THR A 195 16.33 -1.25 -12.61
CA THR A 195 17.26 -0.14 -12.82
C THR A 195 17.27 0.76 -11.58
N ALA A 196 18.14 1.77 -11.55
CA ALA A 196 18.14 2.77 -10.47
C ALA A 196 16.82 3.57 -10.38
N THR A 197 16.05 3.62 -11.48
CA THR A 197 14.75 4.34 -11.55
C THR A 197 13.54 3.41 -11.50
N GLY A 198 13.71 2.14 -11.11
CA GLY A 198 12.66 1.14 -11.03
C GLY A 198 12.77 0.07 -12.13
N TRP A 199 11.74 -0.72 -12.28
CA TRP A 199 11.66 -1.77 -13.30
C TRP A 199 11.43 -1.18 -14.69
N LYS A 200 12.13 -1.69 -15.70
CA LYS A 200 11.98 -1.28 -17.10
C LYS A 200 11.98 -2.48 -18.01
N LEU A 201 11.29 -2.37 -19.14
CA LEU A 201 11.23 -3.42 -20.15
C LEU A 201 12.58 -3.55 -20.87
N SER A 202 13.15 -4.74 -20.86
CA SER A 202 14.43 -5.04 -21.53
C SER A 202 14.28 -5.84 -22.82
N ALA A 203 13.16 -6.57 -22.97
CA ALA A 203 12.78 -7.26 -24.20
C ALA A 203 11.26 -7.42 -24.28
N LEU A 204 10.73 -7.51 -25.47
CA LEU A 204 9.31 -7.77 -25.75
C LEU A 204 9.19 -8.75 -26.92
N SER A 205 8.44 -9.82 -26.72
CA SER A 205 8.21 -10.85 -27.74
C SER A 205 6.76 -11.33 -27.73
N GLN A 206 6.33 -12.01 -28.79
CA GLN A 206 5.05 -12.69 -28.77
C GLN A 206 5.13 -13.95 -27.89
N ALA A 207 4.08 -14.17 -27.10
CA ALA A 207 3.98 -15.42 -26.36
C ALA A 207 3.89 -16.60 -27.34
N PRO A 208 4.60 -17.71 -27.10
CA PRO A 208 4.48 -18.89 -27.94
C PRO A 208 3.01 -19.34 -27.90
N VAL A 209 2.42 -19.49 -29.08
CA VAL A 209 1.13 -20.18 -29.22
C VAL A 209 1.43 -21.64 -28.94
N GLY A 210 0.86 -22.20 -27.86
CA GLY A 210 1.00 -23.62 -27.63
C GLY A 210 0.63 -24.36 -28.91
N ALA A 211 1.53 -25.24 -29.36
CA ALA A 211 1.17 -26.17 -30.39
C ALA A 211 0.02 -27.01 -29.85
N ASN A 212 -1.18 -26.75 -30.36
CA ASN A 212 -2.31 -27.62 -30.09
C ASN A 212 -1.98 -28.98 -30.68
N GLY A 213 -1.69 -29.94 -29.80
CA GLY A 213 -1.66 -31.33 -30.18
C GLY A 213 -3.05 -31.83 -30.50
#